data_8a179cf5509d6978d731af4a6a73c147
#
_entry.id   8a179cf5509d6978d731af4a6a73c147
#
_cell.length_a   1.000
_cell.length_b   1.000
_cell.length_c   1.000
_cell.angle_alpha   90.00
_cell.angle_beta   90.00
_cell.angle_gamma   90.00
#
_symmetry.space_group_name_H-M   'P 1'
#
loop_
_entity.id
_entity.type
_entity.pdbx_description
1 polymer ?
#
loop_
_entity_poly.entity_id
_entity_poly.type
_entity_poly.pdbx_seq_one_letter_code
_entity_poly.pdbx_strand_id
1 'polypeptide(L)'
;QNESHSPRILILTSLFRPKLMKTILASVQTEKGLLVGISTVTLWLLYGPTWLSDLSQPVWAGFCFLWLFVSILWLSFGVVRHADALAIRLGEPYGTIVLTLAVIGIEVAMIAAVSLTGKAHPGLARDTMFSVVMIVLTGMLGGTLLAGGVRHHRQEYNLSGANAYLGVLVPLAVLTLIVPRFTQSAPGGNVSPLQAAFLLVTSAGLYIIFLLVQTGSQATYFLSPTTSTQQHEEPPYTTFIHAALLILSMIPVVFLAKNLGKLVDHGIHTLNAPPALGGFLVAILVLSPEGLSALRAALSNRLQRTINILLGSATSTIGMTVPVVLAIGFFSGRTLELGLEPTDIAMLTLTLLTSVITLGTGKTTLLQGVVHLILFAAYVMLIFDG
;
A
#
# COMPACT_ATOMS: atom_id res chain seq x y z
N GLN A 1 2.28 -43.14 -59.32
CA GLN A 1 3.33 -42.64 -58.42
C GLN A 1 3.45 -41.15 -58.63
N ASN A 2 2.78 -40.38 -57.84
CA ASN A 2 3.12 -38.94 -57.61
C ASN A 2 2.50 -38.53 -56.28
N GLU A 3 3.34 -38.34 -55.31
CA GLU A 3 2.98 -37.83 -53.98
C GLU A 3 2.67 -36.32 -54.08
N SER A 4 1.40 -35.97 -53.90
CA SER A 4 0.97 -34.60 -53.74
C SER A 4 1.16 -34.17 -52.30
N HIS A 5 2.29 -33.55 -51.99
CA HIS A 5 2.50 -32.85 -50.69
C HIS A 5 1.54 -31.67 -50.58
N SER A 6 0.70 -31.72 -49.57
CA SER A 6 -0.38 -30.79 -49.26
C SER A 6 0.10 -29.37 -48.95
N PRO A 7 -0.37 -28.30 -49.66
CA PRO A 7 0.00 -26.90 -49.38
C PRO A 7 -0.69 -26.32 -48.14
N ARG A 8 -1.48 -27.10 -47.40
CA ARG A 8 -2.26 -26.60 -46.24
C ARG A 8 -1.42 -26.30 -44.99
N ILE A 9 -0.26 -26.91 -44.82
CA ILE A 9 0.58 -26.72 -43.61
C ILE A 9 1.36 -25.39 -43.65
N LEU A 10 1.76 -24.93 -44.84
CA LEU A 10 2.49 -23.68 -45.02
C LEU A 10 1.63 -22.42 -44.80
N ILE A 11 0.32 -22.50 -45.07
CA ILE A 11 -0.62 -21.36 -44.91
C ILE A 11 -0.98 -21.14 -43.45
N LEU A 12 -1.04 -22.21 -42.62
CA LEU A 12 -1.32 -22.11 -41.19
C LEU A 12 -0.16 -21.48 -40.41
N THR A 13 1.09 -21.75 -40.79
CA THR A 13 2.27 -21.19 -40.13
C THR A 13 2.52 -19.72 -40.46
N SER A 14 2.08 -19.24 -41.64
CA SER A 14 2.23 -17.84 -42.03
C SER A 14 1.18 -16.91 -41.41
N LEU A 15 -0.01 -17.42 -41.10
CA LEU A 15 -1.09 -16.63 -40.46
C LEU A 15 -0.97 -16.56 -38.92
N PHE A 16 -0.35 -17.57 -38.30
CA PHE A 16 -0.17 -17.59 -36.85
C PHE A 16 0.99 -16.72 -36.34
N ARG A 17 2.09 -16.61 -37.10
CA ARG A 17 3.26 -15.81 -36.74
C ARG A 17 2.98 -14.31 -36.49
N PRO A 18 2.31 -13.57 -37.40
CA PRO A 18 2.12 -12.13 -37.22
C PRO A 18 1.10 -11.80 -36.10
N LYS A 19 0.08 -12.64 -35.90
CA LYS A 19 -0.87 -12.45 -34.78
C LYS A 19 -0.22 -12.76 -33.45
N LEU A 20 0.51 -13.85 -33.32
CA LEU A 20 1.23 -14.23 -32.12
C LEU A 20 2.29 -13.18 -31.75
N MET A 21 3.05 -12.69 -32.74
CA MET A 21 4.07 -11.66 -32.53
C MET A 21 3.47 -10.32 -32.13
N LYS A 22 2.33 -9.91 -32.69
CA LYS A 22 1.59 -8.71 -32.27
C LYS A 22 1.05 -8.86 -30.85
N THR A 23 0.54 -10.02 -30.49
CA THR A 23 0.05 -10.30 -29.11
C THR A 23 1.20 -10.29 -28.12
N ILE A 24 2.33 -10.91 -28.43
CA ILE A 24 3.53 -10.88 -27.57
C ILE A 24 4.06 -9.46 -27.43
N LEU A 25 4.17 -8.68 -28.51
CA LEU A 25 4.61 -7.28 -28.48
C LEU A 25 3.66 -6.40 -27.66
N ALA A 26 2.36 -6.59 -27.81
CA ALA A 26 1.36 -5.89 -26.99
C ALA A 26 1.48 -6.26 -25.51
N SER A 27 1.67 -7.56 -25.20
CA SER A 27 1.90 -8.03 -23.83
C SER A 27 3.20 -7.47 -23.25
N VAL A 28 4.29 -7.45 -23.99
CA VAL A 28 5.57 -6.85 -23.59
C VAL A 28 5.42 -5.34 -23.33
N GLN A 29 4.64 -4.63 -24.16
CA GLN A 29 4.37 -3.21 -23.96
C GLN A 29 3.53 -2.95 -22.70
N THR A 30 2.62 -3.85 -22.37
CA THR A 30 1.77 -3.75 -21.17
C THR A 30 2.58 -4.05 -19.90
N GLU A 31 3.56 -4.97 -19.98
CA GLU A 31 4.36 -5.46 -18.85
C GLU A 31 5.76 -4.82 -18.72
N LYS A 32 5.94 -3.61 -19.28
CA LYS A 32 7.23 -2.88 -19.22
C LYS A 32 7.76 -2.73 -17.79
N GLY A 33 6.87 -2.48 -16.81
CA GLY A 33 7.25 -2.35 -15.41
C GLY A 33 7.90 -3.63 -14.86
N LEU A 34 7.34 -4.80 -15.19
CA LEU A 34 7.89 -6.09 -14.78
C LEU A 34 9.25 -6.36 -15.44
N LEU A 35 9.41 -6.04 -16.73
CA LEU A 35 10.68 -6.21 -17.44
C LEU A 35 11.77 -5.31 -16.85
N VAL A 36 11.46 -4.04 -16.58
CA VAL A 36 12.37 -3.11 -15.91
C VAL A 36 12.71 -3.61 -14.51
N GLY A 37 11.71 -4.10 -13.77
CA GLY A 37 11.93 -4.67 -12.45
C GLY A 37 12.86 -5.87 -12.45
N ILE A 38 12.65 -6.84 -13.34
CA ILE A 38 13.51 -8.02 -13.48
C ILE A 38 14.93 -7.63 -13.88
N SER A 39 15.09 -6.71 -14.85
CA SER A 39 16.43 -6.22 -15.25
C SER A 39 17.12 -5.49 -14.11
N THR A 40 16.40 -4.68 -13.36
CA THR A 40 16.94 -4.00 -12.16
C THR A 40 17.37 -5.03 -11.11
N VAL A 41 16.53 -6.04 -10.80
CA VAL A 41 16.90 -7.12 -9.87
C VAL A 41 18.16 -7.84 -10.33
N THR A 42 18.25 -8.19 -11.62
CA THR A 42 19.41 -8.89 -12.16
C THR A 42 20.69 -8.06 -12.00
N LEU A 43 20.64 -6.77 -12.33
CA LEU A 43 21.78 -5.86 -12.14
C LEU A 43 22.17 -5.72 -10.65
N TRP A 44 21.19 -5.62 -9.76
CA TRP A 44 21.42 -5.51 -8.32
C TRP A 44 21.87 -6.82 -7.67
N LEU A 45 21.54 -7.98 -8.25
CA LEU A 45 22.10 -9.28 -7.83
C LEU A 45 23.59 -9.38 -8.20
N LEU A 46 23.95 -8.93 -9.40
CA LEU A 46 25.33 -9.03 -9.90
C LEU A 46 26.26 -7.97 -9.29
N TYR A 47 25.79 -6.75 -9.18
CA TYR A 47 26.63 -5.58 -8.83
C TYR A 47 26.24 -4.89 -7.52
N GLY A 48 25.06 -5.19 -6.96
CA GLY A 48 24.58 -4.55 -5.74
C GLY A 48 25.53 -4.59 -4.56
N PRO A 49 26.18 -5.70 -4.24
CA PRO A 49 27.19 -5.74 -3.17
C PRO A 49 28.33 -4.73 -3.38
N THR A 50 28.83 -4.59 -4.62
CA THR A 50 29.90 -3.64 -4.95
C THR A 50 29.41 -2.20 -4.94
N TRP A 51 28.17 -1.95 -5.39
CA TRP A 51 27.57 -0.60 -5.37
C TRP A 51 27.23 -0.10 -3.98
N LEU A 52 26.91 -1.00 -3.06
CA LEU A 52 26.62 -0.70 -1.67
C LEU A 52 27.86 -0.71 -0.76
N SER A 53 29.02 -1.17 -1.26
CA SER A 53 30.24 -1.23 -0.45
C SER A 53 30.86 0.14 -0.22
N ASP A 54 30.68 1.09 -1.14
CA ASP A 54 31.15 2.46 -1.02
C ASP A 54 30.01 3.44 -1.37
N LEU A 55 29.38 3.99 -0.35
CA LEU A 55 28.34 5.01 -0.44
C LEU A 55 28.84 6.38 0.01
N SER A 56 30.16 6.57 0.08
CA SER A 56 30.78 7.83 0.52
C SER A 56 30.47 9.00 -0.41
N GLN A 57 30.17 8.72 -1.69
CA GLN A 57 29.77 9.75 -2.65
C GLN A 57 28.25 9.99 -2.62
N PRO A 58 27.78 11.17 -2.15
CA PRO A 58 26.34 11.46 -2.00
C PRO A 58 25.55 11.36 -3.32
N VAL A 59 26.19 11.75 -4.44
CA VAL A 59 25.58 11.71 -5.78
C VAL A 59 25.29 10.26 -6.19
N TRP A 60 26.23 9.35 -5.92
CA TRP A 60 26.07 7.93 -6.21
C TRP A 60 25.00 7.28 -5.33
N ALA A 61 25.04 7.54 -4.03
CA ALA A 61 24.02 7.04 -3.09
C ALA A 61 22.62 7.54 -3.48
N GLY A 62 22.49 8.83 -3.82
CA GLY A 62 21.24 9.42 -4.29
C GLY A 62 20.73 8.81 -5.61
N PHE A 63 21.64 8.55 -6.57
CA PHE A 63 21.28 7.86 -7.82
C PHE A 63 20.77 6.44 -7.57
N CYS A 64 21.47 5.66 -6.76
CA CYS A 64 21.05 4.31 -6.39
C CYS A 64 19.70 4.31 -5.68
N PHE A 65 19.49 5.23 -4.74
CA PHE A 65 18.22 5.41 -4.06
C PHE A 65 17.07 5.72 -5.04
N LEU A 66 17.25 6.73 -5.89
CA LEU A 66 16.24 7.14 -6.85
C LEU A 66 15.92 6.03 -7.86
N TRP A 67 16.95 5.30 -8.34
CA TRP A 67 16.76 4.17 -9.24
C TRP A 67 15.91 3.06 -8.59
N LEU A 68 16.26 2.63 -7.36
CA LEU A 68 15.46 1.62 -6.65
C LEU A 68 14.07 2.12 -6.34
N PHE A 69 13.93 3.36 -5.85
CA PHE A 69 12.65 3.97 -5.51
C PHE A 69 11.69 3.98 -6.71
N VAL A 70 12.15 4.48 -7.86
CA VAL A 70 11.34 4.55 -9.08
C VAL A 70 11.02 3.14 -9.61
N SER A 71 11.96 2.21 -9.55
CA SER A 71 11.74 0.83 -9.99
C SER A 71 10.70 0.11 -9.13
N ILE A 72 10.77 0.24 -7.80
CA ILE A 72 9.79 -0.34 -6.88
C ILE A 72 8.42 0.32 -7.10
N LEU A 73 8.37 1.64 -7.22
CA LEU A 73 7.14 2.37 -7.48
C LEU A 73 6.47 1.89 -8.77
N TRP A 74 7.23 1.73 -9.85
CA TRP A 74 6.68 1.23 -11.12
C TRP A 74 6.17 -0.20 -11.03
N LEU A 75 6.90 -1.08 -10.34
CA LEU A 75 6.47 -2.45 -10.06
C LEU A 75 5.18 -2.49 -9.22
N SER A 76 5.06 -1.64 -8.20
CA SER A 76 3.88 -1.55 -7.35
C SER A 76 2.62 -1.18 -8.15
N PHE A 77 2.73 -0.28 -9.14
CA PHE A 77 1.64 -0.02 -10.07
C PHE A 77 1.26 -1.27 -10.89
N GLY A 78 2.24 -2.09 -11.28
CA GLY A 78 2.00 -3.37 -11.96
C GLY A 78 1.23 -4.35 -11.08
N VAL A 79 1.62 -4.50 -9.82
CA VAL A 79 0.94 -5.37 -8.84
C VAL A 79 -0.51 -4.95 -8.66
N VAL A 80 -0.76 -3.67 -8.39
CA VAL A 80 -2.13 -3.15 -8.20
C VAL A 80 -2.97 -3.34 -9.46
N ARG A 81 -2.42 -3.11 -10.66
CA ARG A 81 -3.12 -3.35 -11.93
C ARG A 81 -3.58 -4.80 -12.08
N HIS A 82 -2.72 -5.77 -11.74
CA HIS A 82 -3.09 -7.19 -11.81
C HIS A 82 -4.08 -7.58 -10.71
N ALA A 83 -3.97 -6.99 -9.52
CA ALA A 83 -4.93 -7.18 -8.44
C ALA A 83 -6.31 -6.62 -8.80
N ASP A 84 -6.39 -5.42 -9.39
CA ASP A 84 -7.63 -4.83 -9.91
C ASP A 84 -8.27 -5.71 -11.00
N ALA A 85 -7.46 -6.21 -11.93
CA ALA A 85 -7.94 -7.11 -12.99
C ALA A 85 -8.50 -8.42 -12.44
N LEU A 86 -7.86 -9.00 -11.42
CA LEU A 86 -8.37 -10.16 -10.71
C LEU A 86 -9.66 -9.84 -9.96
N ALA A 87 -9.75 -8.68 -9.32
CA ALA A 87 -10.94 -8.23 -8.62
C ALA A 87 -12.14 -8.14 -9.57
N ILE A 88 -11.94 -7.56 -10.77
CA ILE A 88 -12.99 -7.48 -11.80
C ILE A 88 -13.44 -8.88 -12.25
N ARG A 89 -12.50 -9.81 -12.48
CA ARG A 89 -12.81 -11.16 -13.00
C ARG A 89 -13.44 -12.07 -11.97
N LEU A 90 -13.03 -11.98 -10.70
CA LEU A 90 -13.56 -12.82 -9.64
C LEU A 90 -14.91 -12.31 -9.12
N GLY A 91 -15.17 -11.00 -9.30
CA GLY A 91 -16.36 -10.36 -8.75
C GLY A 91 -16.36 -10.32 -7.21
N GLU A 92 -17.39 -9.70 -6.65
CA GLU A 92 -17.56 -9.64 -5.20
C GLU A 92 -18.09 -10.98 -4.65
N PRO A 93 -17.63 -11.42 -3.47
CA PRO A 93 -16.72 -10.75 -2.53
C PRO A 93 -15.23 -11.04 -2.80
N TYR A 94 -14.90 -11.97 -3.67
CA TYR A 94 -13.53 -12.47 -3.87
C TYR A 94 -12.61 -11.40 -4.46
N GLY A 95 -13.15 -10.51 -5.28
CA GLY A 95 -12.40 -9.41 -5.88
C GLY A 95 -11.80 -8.48 -4.83
N THR A 96 -12.60 -8.03 -3.88
CA THR A 96 -12.16 -7.18 -2.77
C THR A 96 -11.09 -7.89 -1.92
N ILE A 97 -11.29 -9.17 -1.61
CA ILE A 97 -10.33 -9.94 -0.80
C ILE A 97 -8.97 -10.02 -1.51
N VAL A 98 -8.94 -10.36 -2.81
CA VAL A 98 -7.69 -10.49 -3.57
C VAL A 98 -6.96 -9.16 -3.68
N LEU A 99 -7.68 -8.07 -3.98
CA LEU A 99 -7.10 -6.73 -4.05
C LEU A 99 -6.45 -6.33 -2.72
N THR A 100 -7.19 -6.50 -1.64
CA THR A 100 -6.71 -6.18 -0.29
C THR A 100 -5.49 -7.01 0.11
N LEU A 101 -5.53 -8.33 -0.11
CA LEU A 101 -4.40 -9.21 0.22
C LEU A 101 -3.17 -8.91 -0.65
N ALA A 102 -3.33 -8.50 -1.89
CA ALA A 102 -2.21 -8.11 -2.76
C ALA A 102 -1.51 -6.85 -2.23
N VAL A 103 -2.27 -5.85 -1.84
CA VAL A 103 -1.74 -4.59 -1.29
C VAL A 103 -1.04 -4.83 0.06
N ILE A 104 -1.71 -5.53 0.99
CA ILE A 104 -1.11 -5.92 2.28
C ILE A 104 0.14 -6.76 2.05
N GLY A 105 0.12 -7.66 1.08
CA GLY A 105 1.26 -8.52 0.73
C GLY A 105 2.49 -7.70 0.35
N ILE A 106 2.34 -6.63 -0.45
CA ILE A 106 3.45 -5.72 -0.77
C ILE A 106 3.94 -5.00 0.49
N GLU A 107 3.03 -4.43 1.27
CA GLU A 107 3.36 -3.67 2.47
C GLU A 107 4.14 -4.52 3.47
N VAL A 108 3.59 -5.68 3.84
CA VAL A 108 4.22 -6.63 4.77
C VAL A 108 5.56 -7.11 4.23
N ALA A 109 5.64 -7.45 2.94
CA ALA A 109 6.87 -7.91 2.33
C ALA A 109 7.96 -6.82 2.34
N MET A 110 7.60 -5.55 2.12
CA MET A 110 8.53 -4.42 2.22
C MET A 110 8.99 -4.19 3.66
N ILE A 111 8.08 -4.15 4.63
CA ILE A 111 8.42 -4.00 6.05
C ILE A 111 9.32 -5.15 6.51
N ALA A 112 8.97 -6.40 6.17
CA ALA A 112 9.78 -7.57 6.49
C ALA A 112 11.17 -7.50 5.84
N ALA A 113 11.25 -7.14 4.55
CA ALA A 113 12.51 -7.03 3.83
C ALA A 113 13.45 -5.99 4.45
N VAL A 114 12.93 -4.84 4.87
CA VAL A 114 13.71 -3.79 5.52
C VAL A 114 14.06 -4.19 6.96
N SER A 115 13.11 -4.70 7.74
CA SER A 115 13.31 -5.10 9.14
C SER A 115 14.31 -6.25 9.32
N LEU A 116 14.38 -7.19 8.37
CA LEU A 116 15.27 -8.36 8.47
C LEU A 116 16.71 -8.07 8.01
N THR A 117 16.98 -6.95 7.34
CA THR A 117 18.25 -6.73 6.64
C THR A 117 19.21 -5.73 7.24
N GLY A 118 18.76 -4.90 8.17
CA GLY A 118 19.57 -3.85 8.78
C GLY A 118 19.73 -4.00 10.28
N LYS A 119 20.42 -3.03 10.89
CA LYS A 119 20.26 -2.68 12.30
C LYS A 119 18.90 -1.98 12.45
N ALA A 120 17.83 -2.65 12.01
CA ALA A 120 16.50 -2.07 11.99
C ALA A 120 16.16 -1.54 13.39
N HIS A 121 15.79 -0.28 13.45
CA HIS A 121 15.27 0.30 14.69
C HIS A 121 14.04 -0.51 15.12
N PRO A 122 13.90 -0.86 16.40
CA PRO A 122 12.74 -1.62 16.89
C PRO A 122 11.39 -0.98 16.53
N GLY A 123 11.36 0.34 16.35
CA GLY A 123 10.19 1.13 15.98
C GLY A 123 9.89 1.24 14.48
N LEU A 124 10.73 0.68 13.57
CA LEU A 124 10.50 0.89 12.11
C LEU A 124 9.09 0.47 11.65
N ALA A 125 8.59 -0.65 12.13
CA ALA A 125 7.25 -1.12 11.79
C ALA A 125 6.17 -0.18 12.32
N ARG A 126 6.32 0.30 13.56
CA ARG A 126 5.49 1.34 14.18
C ARG A 126 5.46 2.60 13.31
N ASP A 127 6.64 3.11 12.97
CA ASP A 127 6.79 4.36 12.24
C ASP A 127 6.20 4.24 10.81
N THR A 128 6.34 3.05 10.18
CA THR A 128 5.71 2.79 8.88
C THR A 128 4.19 2.76 8.99
N MET A 129 3.62 2.04 9.98
CA MET A 129 2.17 1.97 10.17
C MET A 129 1.59 3.35 10.53
N PHE A 130 2.25 4.09 11.40
CA PHE A 130 1.87 5.47 11.72
C PHE A 130 1.91 6.36 10.49
N SER A 131 2.99 6.29 9.71
CA SER A 131 3.13 7.05 8.45
C SER A 131 2.03 6.71 7.45
N VAL A 132 1.66 5.42 7.31
CA VAL A 132 0.56 5.00 6.44
C VAL A 132 -0.75 5.67 6.87
N VAL A 133 -1.10 5.60 8.16
CA VAL A 133 -2.33 6.23 8.68
C VAL A 133 -2.30 7.74 8.44
N MET A 134 -1.18 8.41 8.74
CA MET A 134 -1.03 9.86 8.56
C MET A 134 -1.12 10.25 7.08
N ILE A 135 -0.38 9.59 6.19
CA ILE A 135 -0.42 9.88 4.74
C ILE A 135 -1.82 9.66 4.18
N VAL A 136 -2.49 8.56 4.54
CA VAL A 136 -3.82 8.22 4.03
C VAL A 136 -4.87 9.19 4.53
N LEU A 137 -4.95 9.41 5.86
CA LEU A 137 -6.02 10.20 6.47
C LEU A 137 -5.79 11.72 6.35
N THR A 138 -4.57 12.16 6.10
CA THR A 138 -4.29 13.59 5.99
C THR A 138 -3.88 13.98 4.56
N GLY A 139 -2.79 13.44 4.02
CA GLY A 139 -2.28 13.80 2.70
C GLY A 139 -3.21 13.36 1.56
N MET A 140 -3.52 12.07 1.49
CA MET A 140 -4.33 11.53 0.39
C MET A 140 -5.79 11.90 0.52
N LEU A 141 -6.40 11.75 1.69
CA LEU A 141 -7.78 12.17 1.91
C LEU A 141 -7.91 13.68 1.68
N GLY A 142 -7.03 14.49 2.26
CA GLY A 142 -7.02 15.93 2.05
C GLY A 142 -6.88 16.32 0.60
N GLY A 143 -5.91 15.74 -0.13
CA GLY A 143 -5.69 15.99 -1.54
C GLY A 143 -6.87 15.58 -2.43
N THR A 144 -7.48 14.44 -2.16
CA THR A 144 -8.65 13.94 -2.91
C THR A 144 -9.90 14.80 -2.66
N LEU A 145 -10.15 15.19 -1.40
CA LEU A 145 -11.25 16.07 -1.03
C LEU A 145 -11.07 17.47 -1.61
N LEU A 146 -9.85 18.02 -1.60
CA LEU A 146 -9.55 19.30 -2.22
C LEU A 146 -9.76 19.25 -3.74
N ALA A 147 -9.15 18.27 -4.42
CA ALA A 147 -9.27 18.14 -5.88
C ALA A 147 -10.73 17.89 -6.33
N GLY A 148 -11.43 17.01 -5.62
CA GLY A 148 -12.85 16.75 -5.85
C GLY A 148 -13.73 17.96 -5.55
N GLY A 149 -13.46 18.69 -4.45
CA GLY A 149 -14.18 19.88 -4.05
C GLY A 149 -14.00 21.06 -5.02
N VAL A 150 -12.79 21.26 -5.56
CA VAL A 150 -12.53 22.26 -6.60
C VAL A 150 -13.30 21.94 -7.88
N ARG A 151 -13.35 20.66 -8.27
CA ARG A 151 -13.96 20.25 -9.54
C ARG A 151 -15.49 20.10 -9.47
N HIS A 152 -16.01 19.61 -8.34
CA HIS A 152 -17.42 19.22 -8.21
C HIS A 152 -18.17 20.00 -7.12
N HIS A 153 -17.48 20.90 -6.40
CA HIS A 153 -17.96 21.69 -5.27
C HIS A 153 -18.42 20.86 -4.08
N ARG A 154 -19.24 19.83 -4.28
CA ARG A 154 -19.79 18.96 -3.26
C ARG A 154 -19.86 17.53 -3.78
N GLN A 155 -19.36 16.60 -2.99
CA GLN A 155 -19.41 15.17 -3.31
C GLN A 155 -20.09 14.40 -2.18
N GLU A 156 -20.82 13.36 -2.53
CA GLU A 156 -21.57 12.53 -1.60
C GLU A 156 -20.98 11.12 -1.54
N TYR A 157 -21.16 10.48 -0.39
CA TYR A 157 -20.74 9.10 -0.14
C TYR A 157 -21.68 8.45 0.88
N ASN A 158 -21.61 7.12 1.02
CA ASN A 158 -22.39 6.37 1.99
C ASN A 158 -21.79 6.54 3.40
N LEU A 159 -22.52 7.22 4.26
CA LEU A 159 -22.11 7.49 5.64
C LEU A 159 -21.90 6.21 6.45
N SER A 160 -22.77 5.19 6.24
CA SER A 160 -22.67 3.91 6.96
C SER A 160 -21.37 3.19 6.64
N GLY A 161 -20.92 3.21 5.38
CA GLY A 161 -19.66 2.63 4.97
C GLY A 161 -18.46 3.35 5.59
N ALA A 162 -18.43 4.69 5.55
CA ALA A 162 -17.37 5.47 6.18
C ALA A 162 -17.29 5.22 7.70
N ASN A 163 -18.44 5.19 8.38
CA ASN A 163 -18.52 4.90 9.80
C ASN A 163 -18.08 3.46 10.14
N ALA A 164 -18.37 2.49 9.28
CA ALA A 164 -17.90 1.11 9.47
C ALA A 164 -16.37 1.03 9.44
N TYR A 165 -15.71 1.70 8.47
CA TYR A 165 -14.25 1.79 8.44
C TYR A 165 -13.67 2.47 9.67
N LEU A 166 -14.19 3.65 10.04
CA LEU A 166 -13.68 4.42 11.18
C LEU A 166 -13.95 3.68 12.51
N GLY A 167 -15.08 2.99 12.62
CA GLY A 167 -15.44 2.17 13.79
C GLY A 167 -14.45 1.02 14.03
N VAL A 168 -13.74 0.55 13.01
CA VAL A 168 -12.69 -0.46 13.13
C VAL A 168 -11.31 0.21 13.24
N LEU A 169 -11.03 1.19 12.39
CA LEU A 169 -9.73 1.84 12.31
C LEU A 169 -9.36 2.56 13.62
N VAL A 170 -10.28 3.35 14.20
CA VAL A 170 -9.99 4.15 15.39
C VAL A 170 -9.61 3.27 16.59
N PRO A 171 -10.40 2.24 16.98
CA PRO A 171 -10.01 1.36 18.08
C PRO A 171 -8.71 0.61 17.80
N LEU A 172 -8.50 0.10 16.58
CA LEU A 172 -7.29 -0.61 16.22
C LEU A 172 -6.06 0.30 16.30
N ALA A 173 -6.11 1.51 15.73
CA ALA A 173 -5.01 2.45 15.79
C ALA A 173 -4.66 2.84 17.24
N VAL A 174 -5.66 3.10 18.07
CA VAL A 174 -5.44 3.45 19.49
C VAL A 174 -4.83 2.27 20.26
N LEU A 175 -5.41 1.06 20.12
CA LEU A 175 -4.94 -0.11 20.85
C LEU A 175 -3.53 -0.53 20.43
N THR A 176 -3.17 -0.37 19.16
CA THR A 176 -1.89 -0.85 18.64
C THR A 176 -0.77 0.19 18.73
N LEU A 177 -1.07 1.46 18.53
CA LEU A 177 -0.06 2.52 18.44
C LEU A 177 -0.01 3.45 19.66
N ILE A 178 -1.10 3.59 20.40
CA ILE A 178 -1.14 4.48 21.57
C ILE A 178 -1.01 3.71 22.88
N VAL A 179 -1.84 2.70 23.11
CA VAL A 179 -1.90 1.96 24.39
C VAL A 179 -0.54 1.38 24.82
N PRO A 180 0.31 0.80 23.93
CA PRO A 180 1.60 0.25 24.35
C PRO A 180 2.54 1.27 25.01
N ARG A 181 2.40 2.57 24.69
CA ARG A 181 3.21 3.63 25.29
C ARG A 181 2.95 3.79 26.79
N PHE A 182 1.73 3.51 27.24
CA PHE A 182 1.29 3.73 28.61
C PHE A 182 1.28 2.45 29.46
N THR A 183 1.66 1.30 28.90
CA THR A 183 1.69 0.04 29.65
C THR A 183 2.94 -0.08 30.52
N GLN A 184 2.76 -0.51 31.76
CA GLN A 184 3.87 -0.68 32.72
C GLN A 184 4.62 -2.01 32.55
N SER A 185 3.98 -3.03 32.00
CA SER A 185 4.56 -4.38 31.82
C SER A 185 5.72 -4.42 30.83
N ALA A 186 5.74 -3.46 29.89
CA ALA A 186 6.81 -3.30 28.91
C ALA A 186 6.97 -1.80 28.62
N PRO A 187 7.77 -1.07 29.44
CA PRO A 187 7.89 0.38 29.34
C PRO A 187 8.60 0.80 28.03
N GLY A 188 8.42 2.09 27.66
CA GLY A 188 9.07 2.67 26.47
C GLY A 188 8.38 2.34 25.14
N GLY A 189 7.11 1.95 25.18
CA GLY A 189 6.36 1.61 23.94
C GLY A 189 6.57 0.17 23.48
N ASN A 190 7.33 -0.63 24.22
CA ASN A 190 7.50 -2.05 23.94
C ASN A 190 6.21 -2.83 24.20
N VAL A 191 6.10 -4.01 23.60
CA VAL A 191 4.92 -4.87 23.71
C VAL A 191 5.27 -6.12 24.53
N SER A 192 4.53 -6.34 25.63
CA SER A 192 4.67 -7.57 26.42
C SER A 192 4.12 -8.78 25.66
N PRO A 193 4.55 -10.02 25.97
CA PRO A 193 4.03 -11.22 25.30
C PRO A 193 2.49 -11.36 25.38
N LEU A 194 1.90 -11.02 26.52
CA LEU A 194 0.44 -11.04 26.68
C LEU A 194 -0.24 -9.99 25.80
N GLN A 195 0.31 -8.78 25.78
CA GLN A 195 -0.20 -7.70 24.94
C GLN A 195 -0.03 -8.03 23.45
N ALA A 196 1.11 -8.62 23.06
CA ALA A 196 1.34 -9.05 21.69
C ALA A 196 0.29 -10.11 21.25
N ALA A 197 0.03 -11.10 22.09
CA ALA A 197 -1.00 -12.11 21.82
C ALA A 197 -2.40 -11.48 21.70
N PHE A 198 -2.75 -10.56 22.61
CA PHE A 198 -4.02 -9.84 22.56
C PHE A 198 -4.15 -9.00 21.26
N LEU A 199 -3.14 -8.21 20.93
CA LEU A 199 -3.16 -7.37 19.72
C LEU A 199 -3.21 -8.22 18.44
N LEU A 200 -2.47 -9.34 18.39
CA LEU A 200 -2.49 -10.25 17.26
C LEU A 200 -3.91 -10.80 17.00
N VAL A 201 -4.54 -11.34 18.04
CA VAL A 201 -5.89 -11.93 17.93
C VAL A 201 -6.93 -10.85 17.65
N THR A 202 -6.87 -9.71 18.35
CA THR A 202 -7.85 -8.65 18.23
C THR A 202 -7.77 -7.95 16.87
N SER A 203 -6.56 -7.62 16.40
CA SER A 203 -6.40 -6.94 15.11
C SER A 203 -6.81 -7.84 13.95
N ALA A 204 -6.29 -9.08 13.89
CA ALA A 204 -6.66 -10.02 12.85
C ALA A 204 -8.16 -10.37 12.92
N GLY A 205 -8.67 -10.66 14.11
CA GLY A 205 -10.07 -11.05 14.31
C GLY A 205 -11.05 -9.93 13.92
N LEU A 206 -10.80 -8.71 14.37
CA LEU A 206 -11.67 -7.57 14.04
C LEU A 206 -11.61 -7.25 12.54
N TYR A 207 -10.44 -7.35 11.92
CA TYR A 207 -10.31 -7.11 10.49
C TYR A 207 -10.99 -8.21 9.65
N ILE A 208 -10.88 -9.48 10.04
CA ILE A 208 -11.59 -10.59 9.38
C ILE A 208 -13.08 -10.40 9.49
N ILE A 209 -13.61 -10.06 10.67
CA ILE A 209 -15.03 -9.76 10.87
C ILE A 209 -15.44 -8.59 9.97
N PHE A 210 -14.64 -7.53 9.92
CA PHE A 210 -14.90 -6.38 9.06
C PHE A 210 -15.00 -6.79 7.57
N LEU A 211 -14.06 -7.61 7.07
CA LEU A 211 -14.10 -8.11 5.69
C LEU A 211 -15.36 -8.95 5.42
N LEU A 212 -15.75 -9.81 6.34
CA LEU A 212 -16.98 -10.62 6.20
C LEU A 212 -18.25 -9.74 6.16
N VAL A 213 -18.28 -8.67 6.95
CA VAL A 213 -19.36 -7.68 6.93
C VAL A 213 -19.35 -6.88 5.63
N GLN A 214 -18.18 -6.42 5.19
CA GLN A 214 -18.00 -5.62 3.98
C GLN A 214 -18.38 -6.38 2.71
N THR A 215 -18.04 -7.66 2.64
CA THR A 215 -18.26 -8.49 1.44
C THR A 215 -19.57 -9.29 1.49
N GLY A 216 -20.21 -9.34 2.64
CA GLY A 216 -21.42 -10.13 2.89
C GLY A 216 -22.63 -9.28 3.27
N SER A 217 -22.99 -9.30 4.54
CA SER A 217 -24.29 -8.81 5.04
C SER A 217 -24.51 -7.31 4.82
N GLN A 218 -23.48 -6.51 4.79
CA GLN A 218 -23.56 -5.04 4.66
C GLN A 218 -22.80 -4.49 3.43
N ALA A 219 -22.59 -5.31 2.41
CA ALA A 219 -21.92 -4.90 1.19
C ALA A 219 -22.49 -3.60 0.56
N THR A 220 -23.80 -3.39 0.72
CA THR A 220 -24.49 -2.16 0.23
C THR A 220 -23.97 -0.87 0.84
N TYR A 221 -23.39 -0.91 2.05
CA TYR A 221 -22.81 0.29 2.69
C TYR A 221 -21.58 0.81 1.96
N PHE A 222 -20.89 -0.05 1.24
CA PHE A 222 -19.67 0.25 0.51
C PHE A 222 -19.90 0.56 -0.98
N LEU A 223 -21.16 0.48 -1.43
CA LEU A 223 -21.55 0.85 -2.78
C LEU A 223 -21.85 2.34 -2.90
N SER A 224 -21.64 2.89 -4.10
CA SER A 224 -21.95 4.28 -4.39
C SER A 224 -23.45 4.56 -4.29
N PRO A 225 -23.87 5.68 -3.68
CA PRO A 225 -25.29 6.06 -3.63
C PRO A 225 -25.89 6.28 -5.04
N THR A 226 -25.07 6.65 -6.01
CA THR A 226 -25.47 6.82 -7.42
C THR A 226 -25.05 5.61 -8.23
N THR A 227 -26.02 4.83 -8.68
CA THR A 227 -25.82 3.65 -9.52
C THR A 227 -25.40 4.05 -10.92
N SER A 228 -24.12 4.19 -11.17
CA SER A 228 -23.59 4.17 -12.54
C SER A 228 -23.21 2.75 -12.87
N THR A 229 -24.00 2.09 -13.72
CA THR A 229 -23.66 0.80 -14.33
C THR A 229 -22.39 1.00 -15.16
N GLN A 230 -21.23 0.71 -14.58
CA GLN A 230 -20.00 0.70 -15.35
C GLN A 230 -19.89 -0.62 -16.08
N GLN A 231 -19.86 -0.54 -17.40
CA GLN A 231 -19.23 -1.56 -18.21
C GLN A 231 -17.73 -1.53 -17.90
N HIS A 232 -17.27 -2.44 -17.05
CA HIS A 232 -15.84 -2.69 -16.89
C HIS A 232 -15.39 -3.38 -18.19
N GLU A 233 -14.45 -2.80 -18.90
CA GLU A 233 -13.75 -3.51 -19.97
C GLU A 233 -13.16 -4.79 -19.38
N GLU A 234 -13.39 -5.92 -20.05
CA GLU A 234 -12.82 -7.19 -19.60
C GLU A 234 -11.29 -7.10 -19.60
N PRO A 235 -10.64 -7.49 -18.50
CA PRO A 235 -9.18 -7.51 -18.43
C PRO A 235 -8.57 -8.38 -19.55
N PRO A 236 -7.42 -7.98 -20.12
CA PRO A 236 -6.88 -8.58 -21.34
C PRO A 236 -6.40 -10.03 -21.18
N TYR A 237 -6.06 -10.45 -19.96
CA TYR A 237 -5.55 -11.79 -19.69
C TYR A 237 -6.55 -12.64 -18.89
N THR A 238 -6.36 -13.95 -18.89
CA THR A 238 -7.13 -14.89 -18.05
C THR A 238 -6.83 -14.68 -16.56
N THR A 239 -7.72 -15.15 -15.70
CA THR A 239 -7.56 -15.08 -14.22
C THR A 239 -6.21 -15.68 -13.79
N PHE A 240 -5.83 -16.84 -14.35
CA PHE A 240 -4.57 -17.49 -14.02
C PHE A 240 -3.34 -16.64 -14.40
N ILE A 241 -3.35 -16.00 -15.57
CA ILE A 241 -2.25 -15.15 -16.05
C ILE A 241 -2.13 -13.92 -15.15
N HIS A 242 -3.26 -13.26 -14.80
CA HIS A 242 -3.22 -12.13 -13.87
C HIS A 242 -2.69 -12.53 -12.48
N ALA A 243 -3.09 -13.70 -11.95
CA ALA A 243 -2.57 -14.21 -10.69
C ALA A 243 -1.06 -14.50 -10.74
N ALA A 244 -0.60 -15.13 -11.83
CA ALA A 244 0.82 -15.40 -12.04
C ALA A 244 1.64 -14.10 -12.16
N LEU A 245 1.17 -13.12 -12.95
CA LEU A 245 1.84 -11.83 -13.11
C LEU A 245 1.83 -10.99 -11.83
N LEU A 246 0.78 -11.07 -11.03
CA LEU A 246 0.71 -10.46 -9.70
C LEU A 246 1.85 -10.99 -8.82
N ILE A 247 1.94 -12.31 -8.66
CA ILE A 247 2.98 -12.94 -7.83
C ILE A 247 4.37 -12.64 -8.39
N LEU A 248 4.55 -12.75 -9.71
CA LEU A 248 5.82 -12.49 -10.36
C LEU A 248 6.27 -11.03 -10.22
N SER A 249 5.34 -10.08 -10.17
CA SER A 249 5.64 -8.65 -9.95
C SER A 249 5.99 -8.35 -8.49
N MET A 250 5.46 -9.12 -7.52
CA MET A 250 5.78 -8.93 -6.10
C MET A 250 7.23 -9.35 -5.76
N ILE A 251 7.77 -10.37 -6.41
CA ILE A 251 9.13 -10.88 -6.13
C ILE A 251 10.21 -9.79 -6.30
N PRO A 252 10.29 -9.07 -7.44
CA PRO A 252 11.20 -7.96 -7.60
C PRO A 252 11.03 -6.85 -6.55
N VAL A 253 9.78 -6.52 -6.17
CA VAL A 253 9.51 -5.49 -5.15
C VAL A 253 10.20 -5.85 -3.84
N VAL A 254 10.03 -7.09 -3.35
CA VAL A 254 10.62 -7.56 -2.09
C VAL A 254 12.15 -7.52 -2.14
N PHE A 255 12.74 -7.99 -3.26
CA PHE A 255 14.19 -8.01 -3.42
C PHE A 255 14.79 -6.60 -3.46
N LEU A 256 14.19 -5.68 -4.21
CA LEU A 256 14.66 -4.30 -4.33
C LEU A 256 14.43 -3.51 -3.05
N ALA A 257 13.32 -3.76 -2.32
CA ALA A 257 13.03 -3.12 -1.04
C ALA A 257 14.13 -3.38 0.00
N LYS A 258 14.69 -4.60 0.02
CA LYS A 258 15.82 -4.94 0.88
C LYS A 258 17.05 -4.03 0.63
N ASN A 259 17.37 -3.75 -0.62
CA ASN A 259 18.50 -2.90 -0.97
C ASN A 259 18.18 -1.41 -0.75
N LEU A 260 16.92 -1.02 -1.00
CA LEU A 260 16.45 0.33 -0.70
C LEU A 260 16.55 0.63 0.81
N GLY A 261 16.17 -0.32 1.67
CA GLY A 261 16.32 -0.17 3.12
C GLY A 261 17.73 0.18 3.55
N LYS A 262 18.75 -0.48 2.98
CA LYS A 262 20.17 -0.16 3.27
C LYS A 262 20.56 1.26 2.86
N LEU A 263 20.05 1.74 1.71
CA LEU A 263 20.31 3.10 1.26
C LEU A 263 19.58 4.14 2.11
N VAL A 264 18.35 3.83 2.56
CA VAL A 264 17.60 4.68 3.50
C VAL A 264 18.35 4.78 4.83
N ASP A 265 18.79 3.66 5.40
CA ASP A 265 19.58 3.65 6.64
C ASP A 265 20.87 4.45 6.49
N HIS A 266 21.58 4.25 5.38
CA HIS A 266 22.80 5.04 5.09
C HIS A 266 22.49 6.54 4.98
N GLY A 267 21.41 6.91 4.28
CA GLY A 267 20.98 8.31 4.13
C GLY A 267 20.60 8.94 5.46
N ILE A 268 19.86 8.24 6.31
CA ILE A 268 19.48 8.70 7.65
C ILE A 268 20.73 8.98 8.49
N HIS A 269 21.70 8.05 8.52
CA HIS A 269 22.93 8.23 9.26
C HIS A 269 23.84 9.34 8.70
N THR A 270 23.98 9.41 7.38
CA THR A 270 24.89 10.37 6.73
C THR A 270 24.35 11.79 6.78
N LEU A 271 23.04 11.97 6.63
CA LEU A 271 22.38 13.29 6.65
C LEU A 271 21.92 13.69 8.04
N ASN A 272 22.13 12.83 9.05
CA ASN A 272 21.63 13.04 10.41
C ASN A 272 20.09 13.24 10.40
N ALA A 273 19.38 12.51 9.52
CA ALA A 273 17.94 12.62 9.33
C ALA A 273 17.19 11.82 10.40
N PRO A 274 15.97 12.21 10.75
CA PRO A 274 15.16 11.47 11.72
C PRO A 274 14.86 10.03 11.25
N PRO A 275 14.92 9.02 12.13
CA PRO A 275 14.60 7.64 11.78
C PRO A 275 13.19 7.44 11.20
N ALA A 276 12.20 8.24 11.66
CA ALA A 276 10.83 8.24 11.17
C ALA A 276 10.72 8.47 9.64
N LEU A 277 11.71 9.15 9.05
CA LEU A 277 11.77 9.36 7.59
C LEU A 277 11.83 8.03 6.82
N GLY A 278 12.47 6.99 7.39
CA GLY A 278 12.50 5.65 6.78
C GLY A 278 11.11 5.05 6.62
N GLY A 279 10.30 5.07 7.68
CA GLY A 279 8.91 4.62 7.65
C GLY A 279 8.05 5.44 6.69
N PHE A 280 8.23 6.76 6.68
CA PHE A 280 7.54 7.66 5.76
C PHE A 280 7.83 7.36 4.28
N LEU A 281 9.10 7.12 3.90
CA LEU A 281 9.47 6.78 2.52
C LEU A 281 8.91 5.42 2.08
N VAL A 282 8.94 4.43 2.97
CA VAL A 282 8.32 3.12 2.70
C VAL A 282 6.81 3.27 2.50
N ALA A 283 6.14 4.02 3.37
CA ALA A 283 4.71 4.26 3.28
C ALA A 283 4.32 4.97 1.97
N ILE A 284 5.05 6.00 1.54
CA ILE A 284 4.83 6.66 0.24
C ILE A 284 4.91 5.67 -0.92
N LEU A 285 5.92 4.80 -0.94
CA LEU A 285 6.09 3.81 -2.00
C LEU A 285 4.89 2.88 -2.11
N VAL A 286 4.46 2.33 -0.97
CA VAL A 286 3.33 1.38 -0.93
C VAL A 286 2.04 2.05 -1.34
N LEU A 287 1.76 3.25 -0.81
CA LEU A 287 0.49 3.94 -0.97
C LEU A 287 0.33 4.70 -2.29
N SER A 288 1.43 4.95 -3.03
CA SER A 288 1.38 5.77 -4.26
C SER A 288 0.39 5.26 -5.31
N PRO A 289 0.30 3.95 -5.64
CA PRO A 289 -0.68 3.44 -6.60
C PRO A 289 -2.12 3.66 -6.13
N GLU A 290 -2.39 3.45 -4.84
CA GLU A 290 -3.71 3.62 -4.23
C GLU A 290 -4.12 5.10 -4.19
N GLY A 291 -3.18 5.97 -3.80
CA GLY A 291 -3.39 7.41 -3.78
C GLY A 291 -3.76 7.97 -5.16
N LEU A 292 -3.06 7.49 -6.22
CA LEU A 292 -3.38 7.89 -7.58
C LEU A 292 -4.77 7.35 -8.02
N SER A 293 -5.11 6.13 -7.65
CA SER A 293 -6.43 5.55 -7.94
C SER A 293 -7.54 6.29 -7.19
N ALA A 294 -7.33 6.64 -5.94
CA ALA A 294 -8.25 7.44 -5.12
C ALA A 294 -8.44 8.85 -5.69
N LEU A 295 -7.35 9.50 -6.12
CA LEU A 295 -7.42 10.83 -6.74
C LEU A 295 -8.21 10.82 -8.06
N ARG A 296 -7.97 9.83 -8.92
CA ARG A 296 -8.74 9.65 -10.16
C ARG A 296 -10.22 9.43 -9.89
N ALA A 297 -10.56 8.64 -8.85
CA ALA A 297 -11.94 8.42 -8.43
C ALA A 297 -12.60 9.73 -7.96
N ALA A 298 -11.94 10.53 -7.12
CA ALA A 298 -12.43 11.82 -6.65
C ALA A 298 -12.67 12.81 -7.80
N LEU A 299 -11.71 12.94 -8.73
CA LEU A 299 -11.82 13.78 -9.92
C LEU A 299 -12.94 13.32 -10.87
N SER A 300 -13.34 12.05 -10.81
CA SER A 300 -14.45 11.48 -11.59
C SER A 300 -15.78 11.49 -10.83
N ASN A 301 -15.90 12.25 -9.75
CA ASN A 301 -17.08 12.34 -8.87
C ASN A 301 -17.51 11.00 -8.27
N ARG A 302 -16.53 10.16 -7.87
CA ARG A 302 -16.75 8.84 -7.28
C ARG A 302 -16.17 8.79 -5.88
N LEU A 303 -16.62 9.70 -5.01
CA LEU A 303 -16.05 9.85 -3.67
C LEU A 303 -16.20 8.58 -2.82
N GLN A 304 -17.28 7.80 -3.00
CA GLN A 304 -17.41 6.50 -2.32
C GLN A 304 -16.23 5.58 -2.62
N ARG A 305 -15.83 5.49 -3.89
CA ARG A 305 -14.66 4.68 -4.28
C ARG A 305 -13.37 5.22 -3.66
N THR A 306 -13.20 6.55 -3.62
CA THR A 306 -12.07 7.19 -2.94
C THR A 306 -12.00 6.78 -1.47
N ILE A 307 -13.12 6.88 -0.75
CA ILE A 307 -13.22 6.53 0.68
C ILE A 307 -12.93 5.03 0.89
N ASN A 308 -13.49 4.16 0.05
CA ASN A 308 -13.24 2.72 0.15
C ASN A 308 -11.76 2.39 -0.05
N ILE A 309 -11.07 3.03 -1.00
CA ILE A 309 -9.64 2.83 -1.23
C ILE A 309 -8.84 3.33 -0.02
N LEU A 310 -9.05 4.57 0.41
CA LEU A 310 -8.23 5.20 1.44
C LEU A 310 -8.48 4.60 2.83
N LEU A 311 -9.74 4.54 3.27
CA LEU A 311 -10.04 3.97 4.58
C LEU A 311 -9.80 2.46 4.61
N GLY A 312 -10.03 1.77 3.47
CA GLY A 312 -9.70 0.36 3.32
C GLY A 312 -8.22 0.10 3.52
N SER A 313 -7.34 0.90 2.88
CA SER A 313 -5.90 0.82 3.02
C SER A 313 -5.46 1.06 4.47
N ALA A 314 -5.88 2.16 5.11
CA ALA A 314 -5.53 2.44 6.50
C ALA A 314 -6.00 1.34 7.46
N THR A 315 -7.23 0.82 7.28
CA THR A 315 -7.79 -0.23 8.14
C THR A 315 -7.06 -1.56 7.94
N SER A 316 -6.74 -1.91 6.69
CA SER A 316 -6.03 -3.15 6.38
C SER A 316 -4.58 -3.13 6.88
N THR A 317 -3.89 -1.99 6.77
CA THR A 317 -2.55 -1.82 7.32
C THR A 317 -2.53 -2.13 8.82
N ILE A 318 -3.36 -1.48 9.62
CA ILE A 318 -3.37 -1.75 11.07
C ILE A 318 -3.90 -3.17 11.34
N GLY A 319 -4.99 -3.57 10.68
CA GLY A 319 -5.66 -4.86 10.94
C GLY A 319 -4.83 -6.09 10.60
N MET A 320 -4.00 -6.04 9.58
CA MET A 320 -3.23 -7.20 9.09
C MET A 320 -1.73 -7.04 9.25
N THR A 321 -1.17 -5.85 9.10
CA THR A 321 0.27 -5.63 9.24
C THR A 321 0.71 -5.81 10.69
N VAL A 322 -0.08 -5.36 11.68
CA VAL A 322 0.20 -5.55 13.10
C VAL A 322 0.37 -7.03 13.46
N PRO A 323 -0.59 -7.93 13.17
CA PRO A 323 -0.42 -9.36 13.44
C PRO A 323 0.83 -9.96 12.81
N VAL A 324 1.14 -9.58 11.57
CA VAL A 324 2.32 -10.11 10.87
C VAL A 324 3.61 -9.60 11.49
N VAL A 325 3.70 -8.32 11.81
CA VAL A 325 4.87 -7.73 12.49
C VAL A 325 5.09 -8.36 13.86
N LEU A 326 4.02 -8.58 14.62
CA LEU A 326 4.10 -9.26 15.92
C LEU A 326 4.56 -10.72 15.77
N ALA A 327 4.07 -11.43 14.75
CA ALA A 327 4.52 -12.79 14.45
C ALA A 327 6.01 -12.82 14.07
N ILE A 328 6.46 -11.91 13.19
CA ILE A 328 7.88 -11.78 12.81
C ILE A 328 8.74 -11.51 14.05
N GLY A 329 8.33 -10.60 14.93
CA GLY A 329 9.03 -10.30 16.17
C GLY A 329 9.14 -11.51 17.09
N PHE A 330 8.05 -12.24 17.26
CA PHE A 330 8.02 -13.46 18.06
C PHE A 330 8.97 -14.54 17.53
N PHE A 331 8.91 -14.84 16.22
CA PHE A 331 9.77 -15.86 15.61
C PHE A 331 11.24 -15.45 15.48
N SER A 332 11.51 -14.14 15.36
CA SER A 332 12.90 -13.63 15.27
C SER A 332 13.54 -13.35 16.64
N GLY A 333 12.79 -13.45 17.73
CA GLY A 333 13.26 -13.12 19.09
C GLY A 333 13.59 -11.63 19.27
N ARG A 334 13.07 -10.75 18.42
CA ARG A 334 13.30 -9.29 18.49
C ARG A 334 12.24 -8.61 19.33
N THR A 335 12.67 -7.66 20.15
CA THR A 335 11.74 -6.74 20.83
C THR A 335 11.09 -5.84 19.80
N LEU A 336 9.78 -5.68 19.90
CA LEU A 336 8.99 -4.79 19.04
C LEU A 336 8.48 -3.62 19.86
N GLU A 337 8.68 -2.45 19.30
CA GLU A 337 8.16 -1.20 19.84
C GLU A 337 7.01 -0.74 18.95
N LEU A 338 5.78 -0.73 19.49
CA LEU A 338 4.58 -0.28 18.80
C LEU A 338 4.03 1.05 19.34
N GLY A 339 4.34 1.38 20.60
CA GLY A 339 3.87 2.61 21.23
C GLY A 339 4.55 3.84 20.66
N LEU A 340 3.75 4.78 20.16
CA LEU A 340 4.19 6.04 19.58
C LEU A 340 4.80 6.98 20.63
N GLU A 341 5.63 7.91 20.19
CA GLU A 341 6.10 9.04 20.98
C GLU A 341 4.96 10.02 21.28
N PRO A 342 5.06 10.81 22.37
CA PRO A 342 3.96 11.69 22.79
C PRO A 342 3.47 12.67 21.70
N THR A 343 4.38 13.20 20.90
CA THR A 343 4.06 14.11 19.78
C THR A 343 3.24 13.40 18.71
N ASP A 344 3.64 12.17 18.35
CA ASP A 344 2.94 11.35 17.35
C ASP A 344 1.57 10.90 17.86
N ILE A 345 1.44 10.62 19.17
CA ILE A 345 0.14 10.33 19.80
C ILE A 345 -0.82 11.51 19.65
N ALA A 346 -0.35 12.72 19.88
CA ALA A 346 -1.15 13.93 19.71
C ALA A 346 -1.60 14.10 18.26
N MET A 347 -0.67 13.92 17.30
CA MET A 347 -0.97 14.01 15.86
C MET A 347 -1.93 12.93 15.40
N LEU A 348 -1.73 11.67 15.80
CA LEU A 348 -2.64 10.58 15.49
C LEU A 348 -4.05 10.84 16.03
N THR A 349 -4.14 11.23 17.31
CA THR A 349 -5.41 11.52 17.95
C THR A 349 -6.16 12.66 17.24
N LEU A 350 -5.46 13.76 16.95
CA LEU A 350 -6.04 14.89 16.20
C LEU A 350 -6.51 14.46 14.80
N THR A 351 -5.72 13.65 14.11
CA THR A 351 -6.05 13.13 12.77
C THR A 351 -7.28 12.23 12.80
N LEU A 352 -7.36 11.30 13.76
CA LEU A 352 -8.52 10.42 13.92
C LEU A 352 -9.78 11.21 14.24
N LEU A 353 -9.72 12.15 15.18
CA LEU A 353 -10.85 13.03 15.52
C LEU A 353 -11.31 13.86 14.32
N THR A 354 -10.37 14.49 13.61
CA THR A 354 -10.68 15.28 12.41
C THR A 354 -11.31 14.40 11.32
N SER A 355 -10.82 13.18 11.12
CA SER A 355 -11.38 12.23 10.16
C SER A 355 -12.80 11.81 10.51
N VAL A 356 -13.09 11.54 11.79
CA VAL A 356 -14.44 11.24 12.27
C VAL A 356 -15.39 12.41 12.02
N ILE A 357 -14.96 13.65 12.32
CA ILE A 357 -15.78 14.86 12.08
C ILE A 357 -16.01 15.06 10.57
N THR A 358 -14.94 14.97 9.77
CA THR A 358 -15.00 15.14 8.31
C THR A 358 -15.94 14.14 7.67
N LEU A 359 -15.80 12.87 8.03
CA LEU A 359 -16.53 11.76 7.43
C LEU A 359 -17.84 11.43 8.15
N GLY A 360 -18.23 12.21 9.15
CA GLY A 360 -19.48 12.04 9.91
C GLY A 360 -20.73 12.65 9.26
N THR A 361 -20.62 13.30 8.08
CA THR A 361 -21.72 14.06 7.47
C THR A 361 -22.30 13.47 6.19
N GLY A 362 -21.65 12.48 5.58
CA GLY A 362 -22.03 11.90 4.28
C GLY A 362 -21.77 12.79 3.07
N LYS A 363 -21.23 13.98 3.28
CA LYS A 363 -20.89 14.98 2.25
C LYS A 363 -19.60 15.66 2.60
N THR A 364 -18.83 16.03 1.58
CA THR A 364 -17.55 16.72 1.80
C THR A 364 -17.51 18.06 1.10
N THR A 365 -16.65 18.93 1.63
CA THR A 365 -16.40 20.27 1.13
C THR A 365 -14.90 20.49 0.95
N LEU A 366 -14.55 21.50 0.15
CA LEU A 366 -13.16 21.93 -0.06
C LEU A 366 -12.45 22.25 1.26
N LEU A 367 -13.14 22.90 2.22
CA LEU A 367 -12.55 23.26 3.51
C LEU A 367 -12.02 22.05 4.27
N GLN A 368 -12.75 20.94 4.28
CA GLN A 368 -12.32 19.70 4.92
C GLN A 368 -11.02 19.17 4.28
N GLY A 369 -10.91 19.24 2.94
CA GLY A 369 -9.67 18.87 2.24
C GLY A 369 -8.48 19.72 2.68
N VAL A 370 -8.66 21.04 2.79
CA VAL A 370 -7.61 21.96 3.26
C VAL A 370 -7.18 21.64 4.69
N VAL A 371 -8.12 21.38 5.59
CA VAL A 371 -7.82 21.03 6.99
C VAL A 371 -6.95 19.79 7.07
N HIS A 372 -7.29 18.73 6.33
CA HIS A 372 -6.49 17.50 6.28
C HIS A 372 -5.09 17.75 5.71
N LEU A 373 -4.94 18.59 4.67
CA LEU A 373 -3.63 18.94 4.11
C LEU A 373 -2.77 19.76 5.08
N ILE A 374 -3.38 20.61 5.91
CA ILE A 374 -2.67 21.32 7.00
C ILE A 374 -2.14 20.30 8.03
N LEU A 375 -2.95 19.30 8.40
CA LEU A 375 -2.49 18.22 9.30
C LEU A 375 -1.36 17.41 8.66
N PHE A 376 -1.41 17.16 7.35
CA PHE A 376 -0.32 16.50 6.63
C PHE A 376 0.96 17.34 6.67
N ALA A 377 0.87 18.65 6.41
CA ALA A 377 2.00 19.54 6.49
C ALA A 377 2.60 19.60 7.91
N ALA A 378 1.75 19.62 8.94
CA ALA A 378 2.18 19.54 10.34
C ALA A 378 2.89 18.21 10.64
N TYR A 379 2.34 17.09 10.16
CA TYR A 379 2.99 15.77 10.30
C TYR A 379 4.38 15.74 9.63
N VAL A 380 4.48 16.22 8.40
CA VAL A 380 5.77 16.27 7.69
C VAL A 380 6.76 17.18 8.42
N MET A 381 6.32 18.32 8.94
CA MET A 381 7.15 19.21 9.74
C MET A 381 7.68 18.51 11.01
N LEU A 382 6.81 17.79 11.72
CA LEU A 382 7.17 17.06 12.93
C LEU A 382 8.12 15.88 12.70
N ILE A 383 8.16 15.28 11.49
CA ILE A 383 9.20 14.30 11.15
C ILE A 383 10.61 14.90 11.32
N PHE A 384 10.79 16.21 11.06
CA PHE A 384 12.10 16.87 11.12
C PHE A 384 12.35 17.65 12.40
N ASP A 385 11.32 17.95 13.17
CA ASP A 385 11.38 18.79 14.39
C ASP A 385 11.01 18.04 15.68
N GLY A 386 10.63 16.74 15.56
CA GLY A 386 10.11 15.91 16.65
C GLY A 386 11.14 15.03 17.36
#